data_e6c32a9f614cd096524d475ae8f52e20
#
_entry.id   e6c32a9f614cd096524d475ae8f52e20
#
_cell.length_a   1.000
_cell.length_b   1.000
_cell.length_c   1.000
_cell.angle_alpha   90.00
_cell.angle_beta   90.00
_cell.angle_gamma   90.00
#
_symmetry.space_group_name_H-M   'P 1'
#
loop_
_entity.id
_entity.type
_entity.pdbx_description
1 polymer ?
#
loop_
_entity_poly.entity_id
_entity_poly.type
_entity_poly.pdbx_seq_one_letter_code
_entity_poly.pdbx_strand_id
1 'polypeptide(L)'
;MKLVKVFIVSSFLFGSLFASDFITYDKFSQKLKEEAKQSGMMATTQEVKDALNAKDWAVVDVRTMEEWAGASIKGSFRVGRETPEKALENIVLDDNDKFVKDKLIVVCNTASRAVIEAQAFKQMGFKTVKIYEINKWIDECNPVVTKYSAGEHKDGTKTKFGNYYAEHCQK
;
A
#
# COMPACT_ATOMS: atom_id res chain seq x y z
N MET A 1 -15.92 25.70 69.61
CA MET A 1 -15.13 26.21 68.44
C MET A 1 -14.85 25.05 67.51
N LYS A 2 -15.55 24.97 66.36
CA LYS A 2 -15.36 23.93 65.34
C LYS A 2 -14.48 24.52 64.23
N LEU A 3 -13.27 23.95 64.04
CA LEU A 3 -12.38 24.31 62.95
C LEU A 3 -12.94 23.70 61.64
N VAL A 4 -13.28 24.58 60.67
CA VAL A 4 -13.60 24.20 59.32
C VAL A 4 -12.28 24.11 58.53
N LYS A 5 -11.91 22.89 58.12
CA LYS A 5 -10.80 22.69 57.21
C LYS A 5 -11.26 22.96 55.78
N VAL A 6 -10.81 24.07 55.20
CA VAL A 6 -11.01 24.39 53.77
C VAL A 6 -10.02 23.59 52.96
N PHE A 7 -10.48 22.61 52.16
CA PHE A 7 -9.68 21.93 51.16
C PHE A 7 -9.69 22.79 49.91
N ILE A 8 -8.55 23.41 49.56
CA ILE A 8 -8.34 24.06 48.29
C ILE A 8 -7.95 22.95 47.30
N VAL A 9 -8.91 22.57 46.46
CA VAL A 9 -8.62 21.69 45.31
C VAL A 9 -8.04 22.56 44.22
N SER A 10 -6.71 22.52 44.09
CA SER A 10 -5.98 23.14 42.96
C SER A 10 -6.16 22.27 41.73
N SER A 11 -7.10 22.65 40.85
CA SER A 11 -7.28 22.02 39.53
C SER A 11 -6.13 22.47 38.62
N PHE A 12 -5.08 21.67 38.55
CA PHE A 12 -4.08 21.81 37.52
C PHE A 12 -4.71 21.39 36.17
N LEU A 13 -5.19 22.37 35.42
CA LEU A 13 -5.48 22.22 33.99
C LEU A 13 -4.14 22.02 33.25
N PHE A 14 -3.72 20.77 33.09
CA PHE A 14 -2.73 20.41 32.09
C PHE A 14 -3.36 20.58 30.71
N GLY A 15 -3.37 21.79 30.21
CA GLY A 15 -3.54 22.07 28.80
C GLY A 15 -2.32 21.54 28.08
N SER A 16 -2.35 20.28 27.61
CA SER A 16 -1.40 19.79 26.64
C SER A 16 -1.62 20.59 25.34
N LEU A 17 -0.80 21.61 25.14
CA LEU A 17 -0.56 22.22 23.85
C LEU A 17 0.02 21.11 22.93
N PHE A 18 -0.85 20.37 22.26
CA PHE A 18 -0.47 19.63 21.08
C PHE A 18 -0.23 20.66 19.97
N ALA A 19 0.95 21.27 19.96
CA ALA A 19 1.48 21.82 18.75
C ALA A 19 1.69 20.61 17.83
N SER A 20 0.74 20.32 16.96
CA SER A 20 0.95 19.35 15.89
C SER A 20 1.90 20.00 14.90
N ASP A 21 3.19 19.76 15.07
CA ASP A 21 4.17 20.17 14.06
C ASP A 21 3.76 19.50 12.73
N PHE A 22 3.58 20.33 11.71
CA PHE A 22 3.29 19.84 10.37
C PHE A 22 4.40 18.88 9.94
N ILE A 23 4.02 17.67 9.55
CA ILE A 23 4.94 16.68 9.01
C ILE A 23 4.80 16.61 7.48
N THR A 24 5.91 16.69 6.75
CA THR A 24 5.89 16.55 5.30
C THR A 24 5.54 15.12 4.88
N TYR A 25 5.03 14.96 3.65
CA TYR A 25 4.73 13.65 3.07
C TYR A 25 5.92 12.67 3.18
N ASP A 26 7.12 13.12 2.84
CA ASP A 26 8.32 12.27 2.88
C ASP A 26 8.63 11.78 4.29
N LYS A 27 8.65 12.68 5.28
CA LYS A 27 8.87 12.31 6.68
C LYS A 27 7.77 11.37 7.19
N PHE A 28 6.52 11.64 6.84
CA PHE A 28 5.39 10.79 7.23
C PHE A 28 5.50 9.40 6.61
N SER A 29 5.73 9.31 5.31
CA SER A 29 5.86 8.02 4.63
C SER A 29 7.09 7.23 5.11
N GLN A 30 8.21 7.89 5.40
CA GLN A 30 9.39 7.24 5.98
C GLN A 30 9.11 6.67 7.37
N LYS A 31 8.45 7.44 8.25
CA LYS A 31 8.03 6.96 9.57
C LYS A 31 7.19 5.69 9.44
N LEU A 32 6.17 5.71 8.59
CA LEU A 32 5.30 4.55 8.38
C LEU A 32 6.05 3.35 7.77
N LYS A 33 7.04 3.58 6.91
CA LYS A 33 7.88 2.50 6.38
C LYS A 33 8.71 1.83 7.47
N GLU A 34 9.30 2.60 8.36
CA GLU A 34 10.07 2.02 9.47
C GLU A 34 9.15 1.23 10.41
N GLU A 35 7.97 1.73 10.72
CA GLU A 35 6.96 1.01 11.51
C GLU A 35 6.53 -0.30 10.79
N ALA A 36 6.34 -0.25 9.47
CA ALA A 36 5.99 -1.42 8.67
C ALA A 36 7.11 -2.48 8.65
N LYS A 37 8.38 -2.06 8.58
CA LYS A 37 9.53 -2.97 8.67
C LYS A 37 9.59 -3.63 10.05
N GLN A 38 9.51 -2.85 11.12
CA GLN A 38 9.58 -3.34 12.49
C GLN A 38 8.44 -4.31 12.83
N SER A 39 7.26 -4.07 12.28
CA SER A 39 6.08 -4.94 12.48
C SER A 39 5.97 -6.12 11.51
N GLY A 40 6.97 -6.34 10.64
CA GLY A 40 6.96 -7.45 9.69
C GLY A 40 5.91 -7.31 8.57
N MET A 41 5.45 -6.10 8.29
CA MET A 41 4.46 -5.85 7.23
C MET A 41 5.06 -5.82 5.82
N MET A 42 6.37 -5.69 5.69
CA MET A 42 7.01 -5.72 4.36
C MET A 42 6.96 -7.14 3.81
N ALA A 43 6.30 -7.31 2.67
CA ALA A 43 6.23 -8.60 2.00
C ALA A 43 7.53 -8.93 1.26
N THR A 44 7.87 -10.19 1.21
CA THR A 44 8.88 -10.73 0.30
C THR A 44 8.28 -10.98 -1.07
N THR A 45 9.12 -11.09 -2.09
CA THR A 45 8.68 -11.45 -3.45
C THR A 45 8.00 -12.83 -3.49
N GLN A 46 8.45 -13.77 -2.66
CA GLN A 46 7.81 -15.08 -2.56
C GLN A 46 6.40 -14.97 -1.99
N GLU A 47 6.19 -14.16 -0.94
CA GLU A 47 4.84 -13.93 -0.39
C GLU A 47 3.89 -13.28 -1.42
N VAL A 48 4.40 -12.41 -2.29
CA VAL A 48 3.60 -11.87 -3.42
C VAL A 48 3.20 -12.99 -4.39
N LYS A 49 4.14 -13.86 -4.78
CA LYS A 49 3.86 -15.01 -5.65
C LYS A 49 2.84 -15.95 -5.04
N ASP A 50 2.94 -16.21 -3.76
CA ASP A 50 2.01 -17.07 -3.03
C ASP A 50 0.61 -16.43 -2.94
N ALA A 51 0.54 -15.13 -2.63
CA ALA A 51 -0.70 -14.37 -2.56
C ALA A 51 -1.45 -14.31 -3.90
N LEU A 52 -0.73 -14.21 -5.03
CA LEU A 52 -1.33 -14.22 -6.36
C LEU A 52 -2.07 -15.53 -6.68
N ASN A 53 -1.69 -16.64 -6.03
CA ASN A 53 -2.29 -17.96 -6.21
C ASN A 53 -3.29 -18.32 -5.11
N ALA A 54 -3.39 -17.54 -4.05
CA ALA A 54 -4.27 -17.80 -2.92
C ALA A 54 -5.63 -17.12 -3.11
N LYS A 55 -6.72 -17.82 -2.70
CA LYS A 55 -8.09 -17.32 -2.90
C LYS A 55 -8.48 -16.20 -1.97
N ASP A 56 -7.91 -16.17 -0.77
CA ASP A 56 -8.21 -15.23 0.32
C ASP A 56 -7.32 -13.99 0.33
N TRP A 57 -6.41 -13.87 -0.66
CA TRP A 57 -5.53 -12.72 -0.84
C TRP A 57 -5.92 -11.88 -2.05
N ALA A 58 -5.67 -10.57 -1.95
CA ALA A 58 -5.59 -9.69 -3.11
C ALA A 58 -4.25 -8.95 -3.10
N VAL A 59 -3.58 -8.93 -4.25
CA VAL A 59 -2.43 -8.05 -4.52
C VAL A 59 -2.99 -6.82 -5.21
N VAL A 60 -2.93 -5.67 -4.55
CA VAL A 60 -3.59 -4.42 -4.99
C VAL A 60 -2.57 -3.31 -5.23
N ASP A 61 -2.67 -2.67 -6.38
CA ASP A 61 -1.75 -1.62 -6.82
C ASP A 61 -2.39 -0.25 -6.66
N VAL A 62 -1.79 0.60 -5.82
CA VAL A 62 -2.25 1.96 -5.49
C VAL A 62 -1.54 3.04 -6.33
N ARG A 63 -0.92 2.67 -7.45
CA ARG A 63 -0.24 3.61 -8.34
C ARG A 63 -1.19 4.27 -9.34
N THR A 64 -0.67 5.30 -10.04
CA THR A 64 -1.42 5.92 -11.13
C THR A 64 -1.68 4.94 -12.29
N MET A 65 -2.60 5.30 -13.16
CA MET A 65 -2.91 4.49 -14.35
C MET A 65 -1.68 4.34 -15.26
N GLU A 66 -0.90 5.39 -15.42
CA GLU A 66 0.29 5.40 -16.28
C GLU A 66 1.38 4.50 -15.71
N GLU A 67 1.64 4.57 -14.40
CA GLU A 67 2.62 3.72 -13.73
C GLU A 67 2.22 2.24 -13.80
N TRP A 68 0.94 1.95 -13.56
CA TRP A 68 0.39 0.60 -13.66
C TRP A 68 0.44 0.06 -15.10
N ALA A 69 0.08 0.87 -16.08
CA ALA A 69 0.11 0.51 -17.49
C ALA A 69 1.55 0.36 -18.01
N GLY A 70 2.50 1.09 -17.43
CA GLY A 70 3.93 0.96 -17.76
C GLY A 70 4.51 -0.36 -17.33
N ALA A 71 4.19 -0.81 -16.12
CA ALA A 71 4.60 -2.11 -15.57
C ALA A 71 3.68 -2.52 -14.42
N SER A 72 3.11 -3.70 -14.45
CA SER A 72 2.28 -4.24 -13.36
C SER A 72 2.54 -5.72 -13.15
N ILE A 73 2.29 -6.20 -11.94
CA ILE A 73 2.37 -7.62 -11.61
C ILE A 73 1.15 -8.32 -12.19
N LYS A 74 1.35 -9.36 -13.01
CA LYS A 74 0.24 -10.15 -13.58
C LYS A 74 -0.62 -10.75 -12.47
N GLY A 75 -1.92 -10.50 -12.51
CA GLY A 75 -2.87 -10.99 -11.49
C GLY A 75 -3.08 -10.01 -10.34
N SER A 76 -2.35 -8.90 -10.26
CA SER A 76 -2.67 -7.82 -9.35
C SER A 76 -3.85 -6.98 -9.86
N PHE A 77 -4.56 -6.35 -8.91
CA PHE A 77 -5.69 -5.46 -9.19
C PHE A 77 -5.25 -4.01 -9.02
N ARG A 78 -5.53 -3.15 -9.99
CA ARG A 78 -5.33 -1.73 -9.78
C ARG A 78 -6.52 -1.13 -9.03
N VAL A 79 -6.29 -0.59 -7.84
CA VAL A 79 -7.27 0.22 -7.11
C VAL A 79 -7.00 1.73 -7.29
N GLY A 80 -5.79 2.07 -7.74
CA GLY A 80 -5.40 3.46 -7.99
C GLY A 80 -5.10 4.23 -6.72
N ARG A 81 -5.04 5.55 -6.86
CA ARG A 81 -4.71 6.47 -5.74
C ARG A 81 -5.82 7.46 -5.43
N GLU A 82 -6.87 7.48 -6.22
CA GLU A 82 -7.95 8.48 -6.13
C GLU A 82 -8.91 8.17 -4.99
N THR A 83 -9.42 6.93 -4.97
CA THR A 83 -10.32 6.39 -3.94
C THR A 83 -10.07 4.88 -3.80
N PRO A 84 -8.88 4.48 -3.33
CA PRO A 84 -8.48 3.08 -3.31
C PRO A 84 -9.38 2.22 -2.44
N GLU A 85 -9.90 2.75 -1.34
CA GLU A 85 -10.81 2.06 -0.42
C GLU A 85 -12.09 1.62 -1.14
N LYS A 86 -12.71 2.55 -1.88
CA LYS A 86 -13.93 2.27 -2.63
C LYS A 86 -13.69 1.30 -3.80
N ALA A 87 -12.58 1.49 -4.52
CA ALA A 87 -12.23 0.59 -5.63
C ALA A 87 -11.94 -0.84 -5.15
N LEU A 88 -11.44 -0.98 -3.92
CA LEU A 88 -11.12 -2.26 -3.30
C LEU A 88 -12.37 -3.11 -3.02
N GLU A 89 -13.49 -2.50 -2.63
CA GLU A 89 -14.74 -3.21 -2.33
C GLU A 89 -15.16 -4.16 -3.44
N ASN A 90 -15.09 -3.73 -4.70
CA ASN A 90 -15.44 -4.55 -5.88
C ASN A 90 -14.54 -5.79 -6.08
N ILE A 91 -13.41 -5.87 -5.39
CA ILE A 91 -12.42 -6.94 -5.53
C ILE A 91 -12.55 -7.93 -4.36
N VAL A 92 -12.90 -7.42 -3.19
CA VAL A 92 -12.77 -8.17 -1.93
C VAL A 92 -14.09 -8.53 -1.28
N LEU A 93 -15.21 -7.94 -1.70
CA LEU A 93 -16.55 -8.25 -1.18
C LEU A 93 -17.37 -9.06 -2.17
N ASP A 94 -18.29 -9.86 -1.66
CA ASP A 94 -19.37 -10.48 -2.43
C ASP A 94 -20.63 -9.59 -2.44
N ASP A 95 -21.68 -10.06 -3.13
CA ASP A 95 -22.97 -9.36 -3.23
C ASP A 95 -23.71 -9.16 -1.88
N ASN A 96 -23.22 -9.76 -0.80
CA ASN A 96 -23.75 -9.64 0.56
C ASN A 96 -22.81 -8.84 1.49
N ASP A 97 -21.91 -8.05 0.93
CA ASP A 97 -20.92 -7.26 1.66
C ASP A 97 -19.99 -8.07 2.58
N LYS A 98 -19.75 -9.35 2.23
CA LYS A 98 -18.84 -10.22 2.97
C LYS A 98 -17.49 -10.31 2.27
N PHE A 99 -16.43 -10.32 3.05
CA PHE A 99 -15.08 -10.53 2.54
C PHE A 99 -14.94 -11.91 1.88
N VAL A 100 -14.62 -11.91 0.59
CA VAL A 100 -14.12 -13.09 -0.15
C VAL A 100 -12.59 -13.10 -0.20
N LYS A 101 -11.97 -11.94 0.05
CA LYS A 101 -10.52 -11.76 0.22
C LYS A 101 -10.30 -10.85 1.42
N ASP A 102 -9.78 -11.38 2.51
CA ASP A 102 -9.59 -10.64 3.76
C ASP A 102 -8.12 -10.34 4.08
N LYS A 103 -7.22 -10.64 3.12
CA LYS A 103 -5.79 -10.39 3.20
C LYS A 103 -5.28 -9.62 1.99
N LEU A 104 -4.42 -8.64 2.22
CA LEU A 104 -3.92 -7.74 1.18
C LEU A 104 -2.40 -7.69 1.12
N ILE A 105 -1.87 -7.59 -0.09
CA ILE A 105 -0.54 -7.01 -0.35
C ILE A 105 -0.74 -5.72 -1.15
N VAL A 106 -0.37 -4.59 -0.54
CA VAL A 106 -0.51 -3.26 -1.14
C VAL A 106 0.79 -2.90 -1.85
N VAL A 107 0.70 -2.62 -3.14
CA VAL A 107 1.84 -2.40 -4.03
C VAL A 107 1.94 -0.94 -4.45
N CYS A 108 3.14 -0.36 -4.35
CA CYS A 108 3.51 0.84 -5.09
C CYS A 108 5.01 0.80 -5.46
N ASN A 109 5.56 1.85 -6.07
CA ASN A 109 6.96 1.81 -6.54
C ASN A 109 7.96 1.54 -5.40
N THR A 110 7.91 2.36 -4.34
CA THR A 110 8.88 2.42 -3.24
C THR A 110 8.24 2.33 -1.86
N ALA A 111 7.09 1.69 -1.75
CA ALA A 111 6.25 1.56 -0.55
C ALA A 111 5.66 2.87 0.03
N SER A 112 6.09 4.07 -0.37
CA SER A 112 5.67 5.33 0.27
C SER A 112 4.16 5.58 0.25
N ARG A 113 3.47 5.29 -0.85
CA ARG A 113 2.00 5.37 -0.95
C ARG A 113 1.35 4.16 -0.26
N ALA A 114 1.92 2.98 -0.48
CA ALA A 114 1.37 1.74 0.04
C ALA A 114 1.33 1.71 1.58
N VAL A 115 2.31 2.29 2.28
CA VAL A 115 2.29 2.36 3.75
C VAL A 115 1.18 3.26 4.27
N ILE A 116 0.82 4.32 3.54
CA ILE A 116 -0.27 5.23 3.91
C ILE A 116 -1.62 4.53 3.71
N GLU A 117 -1.85 3.95 2.53
CA GLU A 117 -3.08 3.23 2.21
C GLU A 117 -3.29 1.99 3.10
N ALA A 118 -2.20 1.30 3.46
CA ALA A 118 -2.27 0.17 4.37
C ALA A 118 -2.86 0.53 5.75
N GLN A 119 -2.73 1.79 6.21
CA GLN A 119 -3.37 2.23 7.46
C GLN A 119 -4.90 2.28 7.31
N ALA A 120 -5.41 2.81 6.19
CA ALA A 120 -6.83 2.82 5.89
C ALA A 120 -7.38 1.40 5.77
N PHE A 121 -6.73 0.53 5.02
CA PHE A 121 -7.15 -0.87 4.84
C PHE A 121 -7.16 -1.67 6.15
N LYS A 122 -6.21 -1.42 7.05
CA LYS A 122 -6.26 -2.00 8.40
C LYS A 122 -7.51 -1.56 9.17
N GLN A 123 -7.88 -0.28 9.08
CA GLN A 123 -9.06 0.26 9.73
C GLN A 123 -10.36 -0.31 9.12
N MET A 124 -10.35 -0.71 7.84
CA MET A 124 -11.46 -1.42 7.19
C MET A 124 -11.62 -2.87 7.67
N GLY A 125 -10.71 -3.40 8.46
CA GLY A 125 -10.85 -4.71 9.11
C GLY A 125 -10.21 -5.88 8.37
N PHE A 126 -9.31 -5.63 7.39
CA PHE A 126 -8.55 -6.72 6.77
C PHE A 126 -7.68 -7.44 7.79
N LYS A 127 -7.72 -8.78 7.80
CA LYS A 127 -6.99 -9.62 8.77
C LYS A 127 -5.48 -9.48 8.64
N THR A 128 -5.01 -9.31 7.41
CA THR A 128 -3.59 -9.16 7.11
C THR A 128 -3.42 -8.11 6.03
N VAL A 129 -2.58 -7.11 6.30
CA VAL A 129 -2.18 -6.11 5.30
C VAL A 129 -0.66 -6.09 5.26
N LYS A 130 -0.10 -6.45 4.11
CA LYS A 130 1.33 -6.35 3.82
C LYS A 130 1.58 -5.32 2.73
N ILE A 131 2.83 -4.92 2.57
CA ILE A 131 3.28 -3.85 1.69
C ILE A 131 4.40 -4.39 0.83
N TYR A 132 4.38 -4.05 -0.47
CA TYR A 132 5.41 -4.50 -1.39
C TYR A 132 5.84 -3.39 -2.37
N GLU A 133 7.13 -3.39 -2.71
CA GLU A 133 7.73 -2.47 -3.67
C GLU A 133 7.84 -3.15 -5.04
N ILE A 134 7.11 -2.65 -6.05
CA ILE A 134 7.19 -3.26 -7.40
C ILE A 134 8.59 -3.10 -8.01
N ASN A 135 9.34 -2.08 -7.63
CA ASN A 135 10.72 -1.94 -8.08
C ASN A 135 11.54 -3.18 -7.73
N LYS A 136 11.34 -3.75 -6.53
CA LYS A 136 12.00 -5.01 -6.14
C LYS A 136 11.61 -6.19 -7.05
N TRP A 137 10.31 -6.29 -7.42
CA TRP A 137 9.84 -7.30 -8.36
C TRP A 137 10.56 -7.21 -9.71
N ILE A 138 10.74 -5.98 -10.21
CA ILE A 138 11.40 -5.69 -11.47
C ILE A 138 12.90 -5.97 -11.39
N ASP A 139 13.56 -5.53 -10.32
CA ASP A 139 15.00 -5.70 -10.09
C ASP A 139 15.39 -7.17 -9.90
N GLU A 140 14.49 -7.98 -9.33
CA GLU A 140 14.64 -9.44 -9.20
C GLU A 140 14.27 -10.20 -10.48
N CYS A 141 14.16 -9.52 -11.62
CA CYS A 141 13.89 -10.12 -12.93
C CYS A 141 12.58 -10.90 -13.01
N ASN A 142 11.56 -10.49 -12.27
CA ASN A 142 10.22 -11.07 -12.42
C ASN A 142 9.47 -10.39 -13.57
N PRO A 143 8.63 -11.13 -14.33
CA PRO A 143 7.92 -10.56 -15.48
C PRO A 143 6.85 -9.56 -15.05
N VAL A 144 6.70 -8.49 -15.84
CA VAL A 144 5.63 -7.51 -15.68
C VAL A 144 4.71 -7.51 -16.89
N VAL A 145 3.45 -7.17 -16.68
CA VAL A 145 2.53 -6.82 -17.77
C VAL A 145 2.72 -5.34 -18.09
N THR A 146 2.87 -5.03 -19.39
CA THR A 146 3.05 -3.65 -19.86
C THR A 146 2.27 -3.43 -21.15
N LYS A 147 1.75 -2.22 -21.33
CA LYS A 147 1.21 -1.76 -22.61
C LYS A 147 2.31 -1.35 -23.59
N TYR A 148 3.55 -1.28 -23.15
CA TYR A 148 4.70 -0.93 -23.99
C TYR A 148 5.56 -2.16 -24.22
N SER A 149 6.07 -2.34 -25.43
CA SER A 149 7.09 -3.37 -25.70
C SER A 149 8.48 -2.78 -25.60
N ALA A 150 9.44 -3.62 -25.18
CA ALA A 150 10.84 -3.25 -25.20
C ALA A 150 11.27 -2.90 -26.63
N GLY A 151 11.93 -1.78 -26.82
CA GLY A 151 12.42 -1.32 -28.13
C GLY A 151 11.45 -0.45 -28.95
N GLU A 152 10.18 -0.36 -28.56
CA GLU A 152 9.19 0.50 -29.24
C GLU A 152 9.03 1.88 -28.59
N HIS A 153 9.70 2.14 -27.47
CA HIS A 153 9.66 3.42 -26.77
C HIS A 153 10.31 4.57 -27.54
N LYS A 154 11.13 4.28 -28.54
CA LYS A 154 11.89 5.31 -29.26
C LYS A 154 11.03 6.16 -30.18
N ASP A 155 9.91 5.62 -30.64
CA ASP A 155 8.97 6.34 -31.52
C ASP A 155 7.54 6.49 -30.94
N GLY A 156 7.29 5.92 -29.75
CA GLY A 156 6.02 6.09 -29.03
C GLY A 156 4.77 5.53 -29.70
N THR A 157 4.91 4.77 -30.79
CA THR A 157 3.79 4.49 -31.69
C THR A 157 3.14 3.12 -31.53
N LYS A 158 3.77 2.19 -30.80
CA LYS A 158 3.24 0.83 -30.69
C LYS A 158 3.09 0.40 -29.25
N THR A 159 1.87 0.22 -28.83
CA THR A 159 1.52 -0.34 -27.53
C THR A 159 1.13 -1.80 -27.68
N LYS A 160 1.74 -2.69 -26.89
CA LYS A 160 1.37 -4.10 -26.81
C LYS A 160 1.12 -4.49 -25.36
N PHE A 161 0.06 -5.27 -25.14
CA PHE A 161 -0.12 -5.95 -23.85
C PHE A 161 0.65 -7.26 -23.87
N GLY A 162 1.41 -7.53 -22.82
CA GLY A 162 2.17 -8.76 -22.71
C GLY A 162 3.11 -8.77 -21.50
N ASN A 163 3.77 -9.92 -21.33
CA ASN A 163 4.81 -10.05 -20.34
C ASN A 163 6.09 -9.40 -20.84
N TYR A 164 6.72 -8.64 -19.96
CA TYR A 164 7.99 -7.98 -20.22
C TYR A 164 8.94 -8.23 -19.04
N TYR A 165 10.21 -8.40 -19.31
CA TYR A 165 11.25 -8.39 -18.30
C TYR A 165 12.05 -7.11 -18.39
N ALA A 166 12.54 -6.60 -17.27
CA ALA A 166 13.42 -5.44 -17.25
C ALA A 166 14.62 -5.65 -18.18
N GLU A 167 15.11 -4.57 -18.80
CA GLU A 167 16.18 -4.65 -19.81
C GLU A 167 17.42 -5.35 -19.28
N HIS A 168 17.83 -5.09 -18.03
CA HIS A 168 18.98 -5.74 -17.39
C HIS A 168 18.79 -7.25 -17.15
N CYS A 169 17.56 -7.76 -17.27
CA CYS A 169 17.20 -9.17 -17.10
C CYS A 169 17.12 -9.93 -18.43
N GLN A 170 17.18 -9.22 -19.55
CA GLN A 170 17.16 -9.80 -20.89
C GLN A 170 18.59 -10.17 -21.28
N LYS A 171 18.87 -11.46 -21.30
CA LYS A 171 20.16 -12.01 -21.75
C LYS A 171 20.06 -12.50 -23.18
#